data_9a65f91463d55b11703790549f6e0ef7
#
_entry.id   9a65f91463d55b11703790549f6e0ef7
#
_cell.length_a   1.000
_cell.length_b   1.000
_cell.length_c   1.000
_cell.angle_alpha   90.00
_cell.angle_beta   90.00
_cell.angle_gamma   90.00
#
_symmetry.space_group_name_H-M   'P 1'
#
loop_
_entity.id
_entity.type
_entity.pdbx_description
1 polymer ?
#
loop_
_entity_poly.entity_id
_entity_poly.type
_entity_poly.pdbx_seq_one_letter_code
_entity_poly.pdbx_strand_id
1 'polypeptide(L)'
;CQVFAVWIPDEKRGDEAYDYFNNVYAFFEKQLLKNYNTVAFCCSSGEMDNAFGENKIAAFLSVEGGAVLGGDIDVIDALYEKGVRILTLTWNGQNELGDGCFTENAKGLSPFGVNCVKELQKKGIIVDVSHLSERGFYDVAEYSEKPFIATHSDCDIVDNPFAEKRNLTDAQIRIITEQKGIIGLNLYEKFLGVENGAGLCSVIRQIEHFCSLGAEHTI
;
A
#
# COMPACT_ATOMS: atom_id res chain seq x y z
N CYS A 1 12.49 7.10 8.24
CA CYS A 1 12.46 5.74 7.69
C CYS A 1 12.08 5.77 6.21
N GLN A 2 12.24 4.65 5.52
CA GLN A 2 11.88 4.48 4.13
C GLN A 2 11.23 3.10 3.95
N VAL A 3 10.10 3.06 3.26
CA VAL A 3 9.51 1.80 2.77
C VAL A 3 9.96 1.59 1.32
N PHE A 4 10.51 0.44 1.03
CA PHE A 4 10.90 0.01 -0.30
C PHE A 4 9.85 -0.96 -0.83
N ALA A 5 9.20 -0.59 -1.94
CA ALA A 5 8.15 -1.40 -2.54
C ALA A 5 8.70 -2.28 -3.67
N VAL A 6 8.36 -3.56 -3.65
CA VAL A 6 8.47 -4.42 -4.82
C VAL A 6 7.12 -4.35 -5.54
N TRP A 7 7.08 -3.56 -6.61
CA TRP A 7 5.91 -3.47 -7.47
C TRP A 7 5.80 -4.67 -8.39
N ILE A 8 4.62 -5.29 -8.43
CA ILE A 8 4.28 -6.43 -9.30
C ILE A 8 3.42 -5.93 -10.46
N PRO A 9 3.94 -5.94 -11.70
CA PRO A 9 3.16 -5.55 -12.88
C PRO A 9 1.90 -6.39 -13.06
N ASP A 10 0.80 -5.79 -13.52
CA ASP A 10 -0.50 -6.46 -13.69
C ASP A 10 -0.46 -7.66 -14.65
N GLU A 11 0.49 -7.69 -15.59
CA GLU A 11 0.67 -8.81 -16.52
C GLU A 11 1.32 -10.05 -15.89
N LYS A 12 1.96 -9.90 -14.71
CA LYS A 12 2.60 -11.02 -14.01
C LYS A 12 1.62 -11.72 -13.08
N ARG A 13 1.56 -13.06 -13.21
CA ARG A 13 0.64 -13.89 -12.44
C ARG A 13 1.33 -15.17 -11.96
N GLY A 14 0.78 -15.78 -10.90
CA GLY A 14 1.24 -17.05 -10.38
C GLY A 14 2.74 -17.07 -10.11
N ASP A 15 3.41 -18.16 -10.53
CA ASP A 15 4.85 -18.35 -10.33
C ASP A 15 5.68 -17.22 -10.93
N GLU A 16 5.26 -16.63 -12.07
CA GLU A 16 6.00 -15.53 -12.69
C GLU A 16 6.01 -14.27 -11.81
N ALA A 17 4.92 -13.98 -11.11
CA ALA A 17 4.85 -12.85 -10.18
C ALA A 17 5.76 -13.08 -8.95
N TYR A 18 5.77 -14.30 -8.42
CA TYR A 18 6.62 -14.67 -7.29
C TYR A 18 8.11 -14.70 -7.67
N ASP A 19 8.45 -15.21 -8.85
CA ASP A 19 9.83 -15.19 -9.36
C ASP A 19 10.31 -13.76 -9.59
N TYR A 20 9.45 -12.90 -10.12
CA TYR A 20 9.76 -11.48 -10.27
C TYR A 20 10.05 -10.82 -8.91
N PHE A 21 9.19 -11.07 -7.91
CA PHE A 21 9.44 -10.61 -6.55
C PHE A 21 10.80 -11.10 -6.03
N ASN A 22 11.13 -12.39 -6.17
CA ASN A 22 12.39 -12.94 -5.70
C ASN A 22 13.61 -12.29 -6.37
N ASN A 23 13.53 -11.98 -7.66
CA ASN A 23 14.60 -11.31 -8.37
C ASN A 23 14.84 -9.88 -7.87
N VAL A 24 13.75 -9.11 -7.63
CA VAL A 24 13.84 -7.75 -7.08
C VAL A 24 14.32 -7.79 -5.63
N TYR A 25 13.82 -8.73 -4.85
CA TYR A 25 14.23 -8.96 -3.45
C TYR A 25 15.73 -9.26 -3.33
N ALA A 26 16.27 -10.14 -4.18
CA ALA A 26 17.71 -10.42 -4.18
C ALA A 26 18.55 -9.17 -4.52
N PHE A 27 18.05 -8.30 -5.38
CA PHE A 27 18.69 -7.01 -5.64
C PHE A 27 18.63 -6.09 -4.41
N PHE A 28 17.47 -6.02 -3.74
CA PHE A 28 17.29 -5.25 -2.50
C PHE A 28 18.28 -5.71 -1.41
N GLU A 29 18.36 -7.02 -1.15
CA GLU A 29 19.32 -7.58 -0.17
C GLU A 29 20.77 -7.18 -0.51
N LYS A 30 21.14 -7.25 -1.80
CA LYS A 30 22.47 -6.82 -2.24
C LYS A 30 22.72 -5.33 -1.98
N GLN A 31 21.70 -4.46 -2.12
CA GLN A 31 21.84 -3.03 -1.80
C GLN A 31 21.93 -2.80 -0.29
N LEU A 32 21.19 -3.51 0.53
CA LEU A 32 21.31 -3.44 1.99
C LEU A 32 22.73 -3.80 2.46
N LEU A 33 23.29 -4.88 1.93
CA LEU A 33 24.66 -5.30 2.24
C LEU A 33 25.71 -4.25 1.83
N LYS A 34 25.51 -3.55 0.72
CA LYS A 34 26.43 -2.48 0.29
C LYS A 34 26.35 -1.22 1.15
N ASN A 35 25.18 -0.97 1.74
CA ASN A 35 24.87 0.26 2.46
C ASN A 35 24.66 0.03 3.97
N TYR A 36 25.17 -1.07 4.52
CA TYR A 36 24.93 -1.49 5.90
C TYR A 36 25.35 -0.46 6.96
N ASN A 37 26.26 0.45 6.62
CA ASN A 37 26.69 1.54 7.50
C ASN A 37 25.66 2.69 7.61
N THR A 38 24.75 2.82 6.63
CA THR A 38 23.81 3.94 6.52
C THR A 38 22.35 3.51 6.52
N VAL A 39 22.07 2.25 6.22
CA VAL A 39 20.73 1.67 6.13
C VAL A 39 20.65 0.42 6.98
N ALA A 40 19.58 0.30 7.76
CA ALA A 40 19.27 -0.91 8.51
C ALA A 40 17.93 -1.47 8.04
N PHE A 41 17.87 -2.74 7.67
CA PHE A 41 16.63 -3.43 7.38
C PHE A 41 15.84 -3.64 8.67
N CYS A 42 14.58 -3.27 8.70
CA CYS A 42 13.73 -3.31 9.86
C CYS A 42 12.43 -4.05 9.57
N CYS A 43 12.02 -4.90 10.50
CA CYS A 43 10.77 -5.65 10.45
C CYS A 43 9.85 -5.34 11.64
N SER A 44 10.27 -4.43 12.52
CA SER A 44 9.54 -4.01 13.73
C SER A 44 9.87 -2.55 14.10
N SER A 45 9.00 -1.93 14.93
CA SER A 45 9.26 -0.60 15.49
C SER A 45 10.51 -0.56 16.38
N GLY A 46 10.77 -1.62 17.14
CA GLY A 46 11.98 -1.71 17.96
C GLY A 46 13.28 -1.70 17.14
N GLU A 47 13.27 -2.39 15.98
CA GLU A 47 14.42 -2.34 15.06
C GLU A 47 14.55 -0.96 14.40
N MET A 48 13.43 -0.29 14.10
CA MET A 48 13.44 1.09 13.61
C MET A 48 14.07 2.05 14.63
N ASP A 49 13.69 1.95 15.90
CA ASP A 49 14.22 2.78 16.97
C ASP A 49 15.75 2.54 17.16
N ASN A 50 16.19 1.28 17.07
CA ASN A 50 17.61 0.93 17.08
C ASN A 50 18.35 1.55 15.89
N ALA A 51 17.78 1.48 14.67
CA ALA A 51 18.37 2.09 13.49
C ALA A 51 18.54 3.60 13.64
N PHE A 52 17.55 4.28 14.20
CA PHE A 52 17.64 5.72 14.50
C PHE A 52 18.70 6.02 15.57
N GLY A 53 18.80 5.20 16.61
CA GLY A 53 19.85 5.29 17.61
C GLY A 53 21.28 5.17 17.04
N GLU A 54 21.41 4.43 15.93
CA GLU A 54 22.67 4.28 15.18
C GLU A 54 22.86 5.31 14.05
N ASN A 55 21.99 6.31 13.93
CA ASN A 55 21.95 7.28 12.82
C ASN A 55 21.84 6.63 11.44
N LYS A 56 21.14 5.51 11.34
CA LYS A 56 20.82 4.83 10.07
C LYS A 56 19.41 5.13 9.61
N ILE A 57 19.18 4.99 8.30
CA ILE A 57 17.85 4.98 7.71
C ILE A 57 17.23 3.61 7.99
N ALA A 58 16.09 3.59 8.68
CA ALA A 58 15.30 2.38 8.83
C ALA A 58 14.61 2.05 7.50
N ALA A 59 14.89 0.89 6.93
CA ALA A 59 14.32 0.39 5.68
C ALA A 59 13.30 -0.70 5.97
N PHE A 60 12.06 -0.51 5.53
CA PHE A 60 11.02 -1.54 5.53
C PHE A 60 10.76 -2.04 4.12
N LEU A 61 10.24 -3.25 3.99
CA LEU A 61 9.89 -3.86 2.71
C LEU A 61 8.37 -3.98 2.57
N SER A 62 7.86 -3.55 1.44
CA SER A 62 6.47 -3.78 1.01
C SER A 62 6.41 -4.51 -0.33
N VAL A 63 5.24 -5.07 -0.62
CA VAL A 63 4.90 -5.55 -1.96
C VAL A 63 3.68 -4.78 -2.44
N GLU A 64 3.75 -4.23 -3.64
CA GLU A 64 2.64 -3.55 -4.31
C GLU A 64 2.10 -4.44 -5.42
N GLY A 65 0.98 -5.10 -5.13
CA GLY A 65 0.31 -6.04 -6.03
C GLY A 65 0.25 -7.46 -5.49
N GLY A 66 -0.93 -7.87 -4.99
CA GLY A 66 -1.18 -9.18 -4.40
C GLY A 66 -1.11 -10.36 -5.37
N ALA A 67 -0.93 -10.10 -6.68
CA ALA A 67 -0.65 -11.14 -7.68
C ALA A 67 0.58 -12.00 -7.32
N VAL A 68 1.48 -11.48 -6.46
CA VAL A 68 2.63 -12.22 -5.91
C VAL A 68 2.21 -13.51 -5.17
N LEU A 69 0.98 -13.56 -4.64
CA LEU A 69 0.47 -14.73 -3.92
C LEU A 69 0.09 -15.88 -4.87
N GLY A 70 -0.15 -15.62 -6.16
CA GLY A 70 -0.44 -16.65 -7.16
C GLY A 70 -1.66 -17.53 -6.86
N GLY A 71 -2.57 -17.07 -5.97
CA GLY A 71 -3.70 -17.88 -5.49
C GLY A 71 -3.34 -18.86 -4.36
N ASP A 72 -2.12 -18.81 -3.84
CA ASP A 72 -1.64 -19.64 -2.73
C ASP A 72 -1.45 -18.77 -1.46
N ILE A 73 -2.22 -19.09 -0.42
CA ILE A 73 -2.20 -18.33 0.84
C ILE A 73 -0.92 -18.56 1.65
N ASP A 74 -0.26 -19.71 1.48
CA ASP A 74 0.97 -20.07 2.18
C ASP A 74 2.16 -19.17 1.77
N VAL A 75 2.06 -18.52 0.62
CA VAL A 75 3.06 -17.52 0.17
C VAL A 75 3.14 -16.33 1.14
N ILE A 76 2.07 -16.01 1.89
CA ILE A 76 2.08 -14.97 2.92
C ILE A 76 3.17 -15.24 3.96
N ASP A 77 3.35 -16.50 4.36
CA ASP A 77 4.40 -16.90 5.30
C ASP A 77 5.79 -16.65 4.71
N ALA A 78 6.00 -17.03 3.46
CA ALA A 78 7.27 -16.82 2.77
C ALA A 78 7.61 -15.32 2.60
N LEU A 79 6.63 -14.47 2.33
CA LEU A 79 6.81 -13.03 2.27
C LEU A 79 7.17 -12.44 3.65
N TYR A 80 6.48 -12.89 4.70
CA TYR A 80 6.75 -12.45 6.07
C TYR A 80 8.18 -12.81 6.52
N GLU A 81 8.63 -14.04 6.23
CA GLU A 81 9.99 -14.52 6.53
C GLU A 81 11.07 -13.69 5.80
N LYS A 82 10.75 -13.20 4.60
CA LYS A 82 11.61 -12.26 3.85
C LYS A 82 11.56 -10.82 4.37
N GLY A 83 10.78 -10.56 5.42
CA GLY A 83 10.67 -9.24 6.04
C GLY A 83 9.65 -8.29 5.42
N VAL A 84 8.77 -8.77 4.55
CA VAL A 84 7.64 -7.96 4.06
C VAL A 84 6.71 -7.63 5.24
N ARG A 85 6.35 -6.36 5.39
CA ARG A 85 5.44 -5.88 6.46
C ARG A 85 4.26 -5.08 5.97
N ILE A 86 4.19 -4.80 4.68
CA ILE A 86 3.05 -4.13 4.02
C ILE A 86 2.77 -4.86 2.71
N LEU A 87 1.49 -5.11 2.40
CA LEU A 87 1.06 -5.66 1.12
C LEU A 87 -0.12 -4.87 0.58
N THR A 88 0.08 -4.24 -0.58
CA THR A 88 -0.97 -3.60 -1.36
C THR A 88 -1.71 -4.67 -2.15
N LEU A 89 -3.04 -4.79 -1.94
CA LEU A 89 -3.81 -5.95 -2.41
C LEU A 89 -3.88 -6.06 -3.93
N THR A 90 -3.97 -4.93 -4.62
CA THR A 90 -4.01 -4.86 -6.09
C THR A 90 -3.07 -3.77 -6.58
N TRP A 91 -2.64 -3.85 -7.83
CA TRP A 91 -2.26 -2.64 -8.55
C TRP A 91 -3.50 -2.13 -9.30
N ASN A 92 -3.36 -1.62 -10.51
CA ASN A 92 -4.45 -0.97 -11.23
C ASN A 92 -5.56 -1.92 -11.72
N GLY A 93 -5.18 -3.12 -12.12
CA GLY A 93 -6.06 -4.14 -12.67
C GLY A 93 -6.54 -5.16 -11.63
N GLN A 94 -7.26 -6.16 -12.11
CA GLN A 94 -7.72 -7.29 -11.32
C GLN A 94 -6.57 -8.29 -11.07
N ASN A 95 -6.56 -8.91 -9.89
CA ASN A 95 -5.75 -10.10 -9.59
C ASN A 95 -6.58 -11.14 -8.82
N GLU A 96 -5.92 -12.17 -8.28
CA GLU A 96 -6.56 -13.26 -7.55
C GLU A 96 -7.27 -12.80 -6.26
N LEU A 97 -6.83 -11.66 -5.67
CA LEU A 97 -7.40 -11.10 -4.46
C LEU A 97 -8.65 -10.27 -4.73
N GLY A 98 -8.74 -9.62 -5.90
CA GLY A 98 -9.86 -8.74 -6.21
C GLY A 98 -9.55 -7.75 -7.32
N ASP A 99 -10.36 -6.71 -7.36
CA ASP A 99 -10.37 -5.72 -8.42
C ASP A 99 -9.62 -4.46 -8.03
N GLY A 100 -8.68 -4.02 -8.88
CA GLY A 100 -8.05 -2.71 -8.77
C GLY A 100 -8.96 -1.57 -9.25
N CYS A 101 -8.56 -0.34 -8.98
CA CYS A 101 -9.36 0.87 -9.20
C CYS A 101 -9.69 1.15 -10.68
N PHE A 102 -8.96 0.57 -11.62
CA PHE A 102 -9.24 0.70 -13.05
C PHE A 102 -9.94 -0.54 -13.66
N THR A 103 -10.35 -1.51 -12.84
CA THR A 103 -11.15 -2.65 -13.30
C THR A 103 -12.57 -2.19 -13.62
N GLU A 104 -13.04 -2.47 -14.84
CA GLU A 104 -14.41 -2.18 -15.23
C GLU A 104 -15.41 -3.09 -14.52
N ASN A 105 -16.52 -2.54 -14.03
CA ASN A 105 -17.54 -3.27 -13.27
C ASN A 105 -16.97 -4.05 -12.06
N ALA A 106 -16.05 -3.43 -11.33
CA ALA A 106 -15.39 -4.00 -10.18
C ALA A 106 -16.38 -4.57 -9.14
N LYS A 107 -16.12 -5.78 -8.66
CA LYS A 107 -16.95 -6.50 -7.70
C LYS A 107 -16.35 -6.50 -6.28
N GLY A 108 -15.13 -5.98 -6.14
CA GLY A 108 -14.40 -5.93 -4.88
C GLY A 108 -13.48 -7.11 -4.67
N LEU A 109 -13.36 -7.57 -3.42
CA LEU A 109 -12.51 -8.70 -3.08
C LEU A 109 -13.13 -10.03 -3.53
N SER A 110 -12.28 -10.94 -3.99
CA SER A 110 -12.65 -12.34 -4.16
C SER A 110 -12.77 -13.04 -2.80
N PRO A 111 -13.40 -14.23 -2.71
CA PRO A 111 -13.36 -15.03 -1.49
C PRO A 111 -11.93 -15.36 -1.03
N PHE A 112 -10.99 -15.53 -1.97
CA PHE A 112 -9.58 -15.68 -1.67
C PHE A 112 -8.99 -14.40 -1.09
N GLY A 113 -9.30 -13.23 -1.67
CA GLY A 113 -8.85 -11.93 -1.16
C GLY A 113 -9.32 -11.64 0.26
N VAL A 114 -10.58 -11.96 0.59
CA VAL A 114 -11.10 -11.85 1.96
C VAL A 114 -10.29 -12.71 2.94
N ASN A 115 -9.97 -13.94 2.56
CA ASN A 115 -9.14 -14.82 3.38
C ASN A 115 -7.71 -14.26 3.52
N CYS A 116 -7.13 -13.72 2.43
CA CYS A 116 -5.81 -13.10 2.46
C CYS A 116 -5.76 -11.90 3.42
N VAL A 117 -6.77 -11.03 3.44
CA VAL A 117 -6.84 -9.89 4.37
C VAL A 117 -6.71 -10.37 5.82
N LYS A 118 -7.44 -11.42 6.20
CA LYS A 118 -7.41 -11.99 7.56
C LYS A 118 -6.05 -12.61 7.89
N GLU A 119 -5.49 -13.42 6.99
CA GLU A 119 -4.19 -14.07 7.23
C GLU A 119 -3.03 -13.06 7.24
N LEU A 120 -3.04 -12.03 6.39
CA LEU A 120 -2.07 -10.93 6.43
C LEU A 120 -2.08 -10.25 7.79
N GLN A 121 -3.26 -9.86 8.28
CA GLN A 121 -3.42 -9.20 9.57
C GLN A 121 -3.05 -10.11 10.74
N LYS A 122 -3.39 -11.39 10.69
CA LYS A 122 -3.00 -12.38 11.69
C LYS A 122 -1.48 -12.54 11.74
N LYS A 123 -0.82 -12.62 10.59
CA LYS A 123 0.64 -12.73 10.48
C LYS A 123 1.37 -11.46 10.90
N GLY A 124 0.73 -10.31 10.84
CA GLY A 124 1.33 -9.00 11.16
C GLY A 124 1.86 -8.25 9.93
N ILE A 125 1.34 -8.58 8.75
CA ILE A 125 1.51 -7.78 7.54
C ILE A 125 0.36 -6.78 7.46
N ILE A 126 0.70 -5.51 7.29
CA ILE A 126 -0.28 -4.42 7.16
C ILE A 126 -0.92 -4.48 5.78
N VAL A 127 -2.25 -4.42 5.74
CA VAL A 127 -3.01 -4.35 4.50
C VAL A 127 -3.01 -2.91 3.99
N ASP A 128 -2.62 -2.72 2.73
CA ASP A 128 -2.67 -1.44 2.03
C ASP A 128 -3.75 -1.47 0.96
N VAL A 129 -4.67 -0.49 1.03
CA VAL A 129 -5.81 -0.35 0.12
C VAL A 129 -5.55 0.61 -1.04
N SER A 130 -4.35 1.16 -1.16
CA SER A 130 -3.97 1.94 -2.35
C SER A 130 -4.21 1.11 -3.60
N HIS A 131 -4.70 1.72 -4.67
CA HIS A 131 -5.09 1.06 -5.93
C HIS A 131 -6.30 0.12 -5.89
N LEU A 132 -6.88 -0.15 -4.73
CA LEU A 132 -8.04 -1.04 -4.64
C LEU A 132 -9.28 -0.35 -5.21
N SER A 133 -10.18 -1.11 -5.82
CA SER A 133 -11.49 -0.58 -6.24
C SER A 133 -12.30 -0.10 -5.04
N GLU A 134 -13.23 0.85 -5.26
CA GLU A 134 -14.09 1.36 -4.20
C GLU A 134 -14.83 0.22 -3.46
N ARG A 135 -15.40 -0.74 -4.20
CA ARG A 135 -16.06 -1.91 -3.59
C ARG A 135 -15.07 -2.73 -2.75
N GLY A 136 -13.85 -2.98 -3.27
CA GLY A 136 -12.80 -3.71 -2.55
C GLY A 136 -12.37 -2.98 -1.27
N PHE A 137 -12.33 -1.65 -1.29
CA PHE A 137 -12.07 -0.87 -0.08
C PHE A 137 -13.10 -1.16 1.03
N TYR A 138 -14.40 -1.13 0.70
CA TYR A 138 -15.46 -1.42 1.69
C TYR A 138 -15.43 -2.88 2.14
N ASP A 139 -15.06 -3.81 1.28
CA ASP A 139 -14.85 -5.21 1.69
C ASP A 139 -13.69 -5.31 2.70
N VAL A 140 -12.55 -4.62 2.47
CA VAL A 140 -11.46 -4.56 3.47
C VAL A 140 -11.95 -3.95 4.78
N ALA A 141 -12.71 -2.85 4.72
CA ALA A 141 -13.25 -2.22 5.92
C ALA A 141 -14.19 -3.13 6.71
N GLU A 142 -14.98 -3.99 6.02
CA GLU A 142 -15.89 -4.95 6.63
C GLU A 142 -15.17 -6.14 7.27
N TYR A 143 -14.13 -6.67 6.61
CA TYR A 143 -13.48 -7.92 7.05
C TYR A 143 -12.21 -7.71 7.86
N SER A 144 -11.68 -6.49 7.96
CA SER A 144 -10.48 -6.19 8.74
C SER A 144 -10.75 -6.17 10.24
N GLU A 145 -9.89 -6.86 10.99
CA GLU A 145 -9.87 -6.86 12.45
C GLU A 145 -8.82 -5.91 13.05
N LYS A 146 -7.90 -5.42 12.21
CA LYS A 146 -6.82 -4.49 12.58
C LYS A 146 -6.82 -3.29 11.63
N PRO A 147 -6.18 -2.17 12.03
CA PRO A 147 -6.00 -1.04 11.14
C PRO A 147 -5.39 -1.44 9.80
N PHE A 148 -5.87 -0.83 8.73
CA PHE A 148 -5.29 -0.89 7.40
C PHE A 148 -4.89 0.50 6.94
N ILE A 149 -4.12 0.63 5.89
CA ILE A 149 -3.54 1.89 5.45
C ILE A 149 -3.79 2.13 3.96
N ALA A 150 -3.61 3.38 3.54
CA ALA A 150 -3.45 3.74 2.14
C ALA A 150 -2.08 4.40 1.98
N THR A 151 -1.08 3.65 1.49
CA THR A 151 0.31 4.13 1.47
C THR A 151 0.55 5.34 0.58
N HIS A 152 -0.29 5.54 -0.46
CA HIS A 152 -0.15 6.63 -1.42
C HIS A 152 -1.49 6.92 -2.13
N SER A 153 -2.33 7.72 -1.49
CA SER A 153 -3.66 8.09 -2.00
C SER A 153 -4.01 9.52 -1.60
N ASP A 154 -4.64 10.26 -2.52
CA ASP A 154 -5.09 11.64 -2.29
C ASP A 154 -6.60 11.69 -2.03
N CYS A 155 -7.13 12.89 -1.72
CA CYS A 155 -8.56 13.12 -1.61
C CYS A 155 -9.20 13.26 -2.98
N ASP A 156 -10.42 12.72 -3.13
CA ASP A 156 -11.25 12.91 -4.33
C ASP A 156 -11.90 14.31 -4.33
N ILE A 157 -11.06 15.33 -4.48
CA ILE A 157 -11.47 16.76 -4.58
C ILE A 157 -11.07 17.37 -5.93
N VAL A 158 -10.78 16.53 -6.88
CA VAL A 158 -10.23 16.90 -8.18
C VAL A 158 -11.21 16.51 -9.27
N ASP A 159 -11.64 17.48 -10.09
CA ASP A 159 -12.49 17.22 -11.25
C ASP A 159 -11.68 16.56 -12.38
N ASN A 160 -11.34 15.31 -12.18
CA ASN A 160 -10.57 14.48 -13.12
C ASN A 160 -10.99 13.01 -13.00
N PRO A 161 -11.62 12.42 -14.05
CA PRO A 161 -12.11 11.03 -14.01
C PRO A 161 -11.03 9.97 -13.75
N PHE A 162 -9.76 10.29 -13.97
CA PHE A 162 -8.66 9.40 -13.65
C PHE A 162 -8.31 9.46 -12.16
N ALA A 163 -8.36 10.65 -11.56
CA ALA A 163 -8.15 10.85 -10.14
C ALA A 163 -9.33 10.28 -9.33
N GLU A 164 -10.58 10.50 -9.76
CA GLU A 164 -11.81 9.98 -9.14
C GLU A 164 -11.75 8.47 -8.88
N LYS A 165 -11.19 7.70 -9.80
CA LYS A 165 -11.05 6.24 -9.63
C LYS A 165 -9.96 5.84 -8.64
N ARG A 166 -9.03 6.73 -8.34
CA ARG A 166 -7.79 6.42 -7.60
C ARG A 166 -7.74 7.07 -6.22
N ASN A 167 -8.35 8.24 -6.09
CA ASN A 167 -8.36 9.03 -4.87
C ASN A 167 -9.44 8.51 -3.89
N LEU A 168 -9.25 8.84 -2.61
CA LEU A 168 -10.14 8.43 -1.54
C LEU A 168 -11.30 9.43 -1.40
N THR A 169 -12.51 8.91 -1.31
CA THR A 169 -13.68 9.71 -0.93
C THR A 169 -13.61 10.11 0.55
N ASP A 170 -14.34 11.15 0.93
CA ASP A 170 -14.45 11.58 2.33
C ASP A 170 -14.88 10.46 3.27
N ALA A 171 -15.76 9.57 2.81
CA ALA A 171 -16.21 8.42 3.58
C ALA A 171 -15.09 7.42 3.84
N GLN A 172 -14.27 7.13 2.82
CA GLN A 172 -13.12 6.24 2.95
C GLN A 172 -12.04 6.82 3.87
N ILE A 173 -11.77 8.12 3.77
CA ILE A 173 -10.82 8.82 4.66
C ILE A 173 -11.26 8.69 6.12
N ARG A 174 -12.55 8.94 6.40
CA ARG A 174 -13.10 8.80 7.77
C ARG A 174 -12.96 7.36 8.30
N ILE A 175 -13.23 6.35 7.48
CA ILE A 175 -13.09 4.94 7.87
C ILE A 175 -11.63 4.62 8.25
N ILE A 176 -10.65 5.03 7.43
CA ILE A 176 -9.23 4.82 7.74
C ILE A 176 -8.85 5.52 9.05
N THR A 177 -9.32 6.77 9.22
CA THR A 177 -9.05 7.57 10.43
C THR A 177 -9.65 6.93 11.68
N GLU A 178 -10.92 6.51 11.63
CA GLU A 178 -11.61 5.85 12.73
C GLU A 178 -10.96 4.52 13.14
N GLN A 179 -10.42 3.80 12.17
CA GLN A 179 -9.66 2.57 12.40
C GLN A 179 -8.21 2.80 12.81
N LYS A 180 -7.77 4.07 12.96
CA LYS A 180 -6.40 4.46 13.30
C LYS A 180 -5.37 3.98 12.27
N GLY A 181 -5.76 3.97 11.00
CA GLY A 181 -4.87 3.74 9.88
C GLY A 181 -4.04 4.97 9.53
N ILE A 182 -3.26 4.88 8.47
CA ILE A 182 -2.42 5.97 7.95
C ILE A 182 -2.71 6.15 6.47
N ILE A 183 -2.69 7.40 5.99
CA ILE A 183 -2.82 7.75 4.59
C ILE A 183 -1.55 8.50 4.17
N GLY A 184 -0.78 7.95 3.24
CA GLY A 184 0.34 8.63 2.60
C GLY A 184 -0.14 9.42 1.40
N LEU A 185 0.26 10.70 1.31
CA LEU A 185 -0.02 11.53 0.14
C LEU A 185 0.70 11.01 -1.10
N ASN A 186 0.00 11.03 -2.23
CA ASN A 186 0.57 10.73 -3.52
C ASN A 186 0.95 12.05 -4.23
N LEU A 187 2.18 12.16 -4.69
CA LEU A 187 2.67 13.37 -5.36
C LEU A 187 2.55 13.29 -6.90
N TYR A 188 1.77 12.35 -7.43
CA TYR A 188 1.56 12.24 -8.85
C TYR A 188 0.59 13.33 -9.35
N GLU A 189 1.04 14.14 -10.28
CA GLU A 189 0.35 15.35 -10.75
C GLU A 189 -1.11 15.14 -11.12
N LYS A 190 -1.45 14.02 -11.77
CA LYS A 190 -2.82 13.73 -12.19
C LYS A 190 -3.77 13.48 -11.03
N PHE A 191 -3.27 12.94 -9.91
CA PHE A 191 -4.09 12.71 -8.72
C PHE A 191 -4.25 13.98 -7.89
N LEU A 192 -3.26 14.89 -7.96
CA LEU A 192 -3.31 16.20 -7.32
C LEU A 192 -4.16 17.24 -8.10
N GLY A 193 -4.59 16.92 -9.33
CA GLY A 193 -5.45 17.76 -10.13
C GLY A 193 -4.78 18.98 -10.76
N VAL A 194 -3.53 18.84 -11.16
CA VAL A 194 -2.80 19.95 -11.78
C VAL A 194 -2.47 19.59 -13.21
N GLU A 195 -2.95 20.42 -14.15
CA GLU A 195 -2.72 20.24 -15.58
C GLU A 195 -1.30 20.57 -16.04
N ASN A 196 -0.56 21.42 -15.31
CA ASN A 196 0.73 21.99 -15.73
C ASN A 196 1.81 21.91 -14.64
N GLY A 197 1.87 20.81 -13.91
CA GLY A 197 2.81 20.58 -12.82
C GLY A 197 2.17 20.81 -11.45
N ALA A 198 2.25 19.81 -10.57
CA ALA A 198 1.75 19.92 -9.22
C ALA A 198 2.53 20.96 -8.45
N GLY A 199 1.92 22.11 -8.23
CA GLY A 199 2.47 23.12 -7.35
C GLY A 199 2.30 22.73 -5.89
N LEU A 200 3.14 23.26 -5.02
CA LEU A 200 3.00 23.11 -3.56
C LEU A 200 1.58 23.43 -3.06
N CYS A 201 0.88 24.35 -3.71
CA CYS A 201 -0.51 24.69 -3.39
C CYS A 201 -1.49 23.52 -3.54
N SER A 202 -1.26 22.61 -4.49
CA SER A 202 -2.12 21.43 -4.65
C SER A 202 -1.91 20.43 -3.52
N VAL A 203 -0.66 20.22 -3.11
CA VAL A 203 -0.32 19.39 -1.95
C VAL A 203 -0.93 19.96 -0.68
N ILE A 204 -0.79 21.26 -0.45
CA ILE A 204 -1.38 21.96 0.72
C ILE A 204 -2.91 21.78 0.72
N ARG A 205 -3.57 21.93 -0.43
CA ARG A 205 -5.04 21.74 -0.54
C ARG A 205 -5.45 20.32 -0.15
N GLN A 206 -4.71 19.29 -0.55
CA GLN A 206 -4.94 17.91 -0.14
C GLN A 206 -4.82 17.77 1.39
N ILE A 207 -3.74 18.29 1.97
CA ILE A 207 -3.52 18.25 3.43
C ILE A 207 -4.64 18.98 4.18
N GLU A 208 -5.02 20.19 3.75
CA GLU A 208 -6.11 20.94 4.35
C GLU A 208 -7.44 20.19 4.30
N HIS A 209 -7.72 19.48 3.20
CA HIS A 209 -8.92 18.67 3.09
C HIS A 209 -8.89 17.49 4.06
N PHE A 210 -7.80 16.72 4.14
CA PHE A 210 -7.64 15.67 5.14
C PHE A 210 -7.85 16.20 6.56
N CYS A 211 -7.23 17.33 6.91
CA CYS A 211 -7.40 17.96 8.22
C CYS A 211 -8.86 18.37 8.48
N SER A 212 -9.59 18.86 7.46
CA SER A 212 -11.00 19.23 7.60
C SER A 212 -11.92 18.04 7.93
N LEU A 213 -11.46 16.82 7.65
CA LEU A 213 -12.14 15.56 7.96
C LEU A 213 -11.69 14.95 9.30
N GLY A 214 -10.80 15.63 10.05
CA GLY A 214 -10.25 15.14 11.31
C GLY A 214 -9.13 14.11 11.16
N ALA A 215 -8.45 14.12 10.00
CA ALA A 215 -7.39 13.17 9.68
C ALA A 215 -5.97 13.71 9.91
N GLU A 216 -5.79 14.77 10.70
CA GLU A 216 -4.50 15.44 10.96
C GLU A 216 -3.47 14.51 11.64
N HIS A 217 -3.89 13.42 12.24
CA HIS A 217 -3.01 12.38 12.83
C HIS A 217 -2.94 11.11 12.00
N THR A 218 -3.58 11.11 10.81
CA THR A 218 -3.68 9.97 9.90
C THR A 218 -2.77 10.14 8.68
N ILE A 219 -2.45 11.37 8.29
CA ILE A 219 -1.58 11.72 7.15
C ILE A 219 -0.13 12.00 7.56
#